data_4f0e08ae61eb718ad3f5c6fecc34fb84
#
_entry.id   4f0e08ae61eb718ad3f5c6fecc34fb84
#
_cell.length_a   1.000
_cell.length_b   1.000
_cell.length_c   1.000
_cell.angle_alpha   90.00
_cell.angle_beta   90.00
_cell.angle_gamma   90.00
#
_symmetry.space_group_name_H-M   'P 1'
#
loop_
_entity.id
_entity.type
_entity.pdbx_description
1 polymer ?
#
loop_
_entity_poly.entity_id
_entity_poly.type
_entity_poly.pdbx_seq_one_letter_code
_entity_poly.pdbx_strand_id
1 'polypeptide(L)'
;MEAVIAQEPDLIIAQVGTQTTQGSKLREMGYNVIQSHIRGFSDVVDTYRAFGKLLGQSELAEQRIAELEKGKKEITDKLPDDDISVVILYVTSKSLAVKLDNSIAGDIAGILELDNIASGLAPDTVGSETTPLDIEYIVEKDPDYVLVTTMISSNEEAKKTVEEQFASNPAWSSVNAISEGRVIYLPQQYYLYNAGPYYVDAIKYMAQSIYPDIYGEVEETF
;
A
#
# COMPACT_ATOMS: atom_id res chain seq x y z
N MET A 1 16.92 6.95 19.48
CA MET A 1 16.72 6.08 20.66
C MET A 1 16.71 6.87 21.96
N GLU A 2 17.71 7.69 22.25
CA GLU A 2 17.83 8.49 23.48
C GLU A 2 16.58 9.34 23.78
N ALA A 3 16.03 10.02 22.78
CA ALA A 3 14.83 10.81 22.92
C ALA A 3 13.57 9.97 23.30
N VAL A 4 13.50 8.70 22.85
CA VAL A 4 12.42 7.79 23.24
C VAL A 4 12.60 7.34 24.69
N ILE A 5 13.82 6.99 25.07
CA ILE A 5 14.16 6.56 26.44
C ILE A 5 13.90 7.68 27.45
N ALA A 6 14.23 8.92 27.09
CA ALA A 6 14.02 10.09 27.96
C ALA A 6 12.54 10.39 28.27
N GLN A 7 11.60 9.79 27.53
CA GLN A 7 10.15 9.89 27.81
C GLN A 7 9.68 8.85 28.84
N GLU A 8 10.52 7.92 29.28
CA GLU A 8 10.20 6.83 30.21
C GLU A 8 8.89 6.10 29.84
N PRO A 9 8.74 5.61 28.57
CA PRO A 9 7.47 5.05 28.12
C PRO A 9 7.21 3.68 28.76
N ASP A 10 5.97 3.42 29.14
CA ASP A 10 5.51 2.11 29.60
C ASP A 10 5.46 1.09 28.45
N LEU A 11 5.20 1.58 27.21
CA LEU A 11 5.13 0.77 25.99
C LEU A 11 5.64 1.57 24.79
N ILE A 12 6.39 0.90 23.94
CA ILE A 12 6.89 1.44 22.66
C ILE A 12 6.24 0.66 21.52
N ILE A 13 5.70 1.37 20.54
CA ILE A 13 5.21 0.78 19.29
C ILE A 13 6.22 1.14 18.19
N ALA A 14 6.78 0.11 17.54
CA ALA A 14 7.74 0.26 16.46
C ALA A 14 7.21 -0.40 15.18
N GLN A 15 7.42 0.24 14.04
CA GLN A 15 7.02 -0.32 12.76
C GLN A 15 8.06 -1.34 12.26
N VAL A 16 7.60 -2.51 11.84
CA VAL A 16 8.45 -3.50 11.16
C VAL A 16 8.91 -2.92 9.80
N GLY A 17 10.14 -3.22 9.44
CA GLY A 17 10.82 -2.63 8.28
C GLY A 17 11.70 -1.45 8.71
N THR A 18 11.13 -0.27 8.83
CA THR A 18 11.88 0.97 9.10
C THR A 18 12.46 1.05 10.52
N GLN A 19 11.81 0.45 11.51
CA GLN A 19 12.16 0.55 12.94
C GLN A 19 12.50 -0.80 13.60
N THR A 20 12.62 -1.86 12.81
CA THR A 20 12.87 -3.22 13.35
C THR A 20 14.11 -3.29 14.24
N THR A 21 15.22 -2.74 13.76
CA THR A 21 16.50 -2.75 14.50
C THR A 21 16.43 -1.94 15.79
N GLN A 22 15.82 -0.76 15.75
CA GLN A 22 15.65 0.11 16.92
C GLN A 22 14.70 -0.53 17.95
N GLY A 23 13.60 -1.11 17.50
CA GLY A 23 12.65 -1.84 18.34
C GLY A 23 13.31 -3.04 19.04
N SER A 24 14.12 -3.82 18.33
CA SER A 24 14.86 -4.94 18.91
C SER A 24 15.85 -4.49 19.98
N LYS A 25 16.64 -3.44 19.71
CA LYS A 25 17.58 -2.87 20.68
C LYS A 25 16.89 -2.34 21.94
N LEU A 26 15.75 -1.66 21.78
CA LEU A 26 14.98 -1.17 22.95
C LEU A 26 14.44 -2.34 23.78
N ARG A 27 14.03 -3.44 23.14
CA ARG A 27 13.61 -4.67 23.83
C ARG A 27 14.76 -5.31 24.60
N GLU A 28 15.96 -5.38 24.01
CA GLU A 28 17.17 -5.86 24.68
C GLU A 28 17.57 -5.00 25.90
N MET A 29 17.22 -3.70 25.87
CA MET A 29 17.41 -2.78 26.99
C MET A 29 16.33 -2.89 28.08
N GLY A 30 15.34 -3.79 27.90
CA GLY A 30 14.31 -4.07 28.91
C GLY A 30 13.01 -3.29 28.72
N TYR A 31 12.85 -2.51 27.63
CA TYR A 31 11.59 -1.83 27.32
C TYR A 31 10.54 -2.78 26.76
N ASN A 32 9.28 -2.53 27.08
CA ASN A 32 8.17 -3.22 26.42
C ASN A 32 8.01 -2.67 24.99
N VAL A 33 8.23 -3.50 23.98
CA VAL A 33 8.16 -3.09 22.58
C VAL A 33 7.21 -4.00 21.81
N ILE A 34 6.19 -3.42 21.20
CA ILE A 34 5.37 -4.06 20.17
C ILE A 34 5.95 -3.65 18.81
N GLN A 35 6.23 -4.62 17.95
CA GLN A 35 6.54 -4.39 16.55
C GLN A 35 5.29 -4.63 15.72
N SER A 36 4.72 -3.54 15.17
CA SER A 36 3.53 -3.59 14.35
C SER A 36 3.90 -3.72 12.88
N HIS A 37 3.20 -4.60 12.17
CA HIS A 37 3.36 -4.82 10.74
C HIS A 37 1.98 -4.85 10.11
N ILE A 38 1.62 -3.79 9.40
CA ILE A 38 0.31 -3.66 8.76
C ILE A 38 0.56 -3.61 7.25
N ARG A 39 0.04 -4.61 6.54
CA ARG A 39 0.13 -4.76 5.08
C ARG A 39 -1.22 -4.88 4.41
N GLY A 40 -2.24 -5.28 5.17
CA GLY A 40 -3.56 -5.50 4.66
C GLY A 40 -4.66 -5.10 5.63
N PHE A 41 -5.90 -5.14 5.17
CA PHE A 41 -7.09 -4.81 5.95
C PHE A 41 -7.20 -5.65 7.23
N SER A 42 -6.90 -6.95 7.14
CA SER A 42 -6.91 -7.86 8.29
C SER A 42 -5.95 -7.42 9.40
N ASP A 43 -4.76 -6.93 9.03
CA ASP A 43 -3.78 -6.46 10.01
C ASP A 43 -4.28 -5.22 10.75
N VAL A 44 -5.02 -4.34 10.07
CA VAL A 44 -5.67 -3.18 10.70
C VAL A 44 -6.69 -3.64 11.73
N VAL A 45 -7.56 -4.59 11.38
CA VAL A 45 -8.57 -5.16 12.28
C VAL A 45 -7.91 -5.79 13.50
N ASP A 46 -6.88 -6.61 13.30
CA ASP A 46 -6.17 -7.27 14.39
C ASP A 46 -5.43 -6.28 15.29
N THR A 47 -4.90 -5.19 14.72
CA THR A 47 -4.27 -4.10 15.48
C THR A 47 -5.29 -3.38 16.36
N TYR A 48 -6.49 -3.08 15.85
CA TYR A 48 -7.58 -2.51 16.67
C TYR A 48 -7.95 -3.42 17.82
N ARG A 49 -8.12 -4.74 17.58
CA ARG A 49 -8.43 -5.71 18.66
C ARG A 49 -7.32 -5.79 19.70
N ALA A 50 -6.06 -5.84 19.25
CA ALA A 50 -4.91 -5.92 20.15
C ALA A 50 -4.83 -4.68 21.05
N PHE A 51 -4.93 -3.48 20.48
CA PHE A 51 -4.88 -2.24 21.24
C PHE A 51 -6.15 -2.00 22.08
N GLY A 52 -7.32 -2.41 21.59
CA GLY A 52 -8.53 -2.39 22.36
C GLY A 52 -8.42 -3.19 23.66
N LYS A 53 -7.86 -4.39 23.59
CA LYS A 53 -7.57 -5.23 24.77
C LYS A 53 -6.52 -4.60 25.69
N LEU A 54 -5.42 -4.12 25.12
CA LEU A 54 -4.31 -3.53 25.85
C LEU A 54 -4.74 -2.30 26.65
N LEU A 55 -5.62 -1.47 26.09
CA LEU A 55 -6.09 -0.20 26.65
C LEU A 55 -7.41 -0.34 27.42
N GLY A 56 -7.98 -1.55 27.54
CA GLY A 56 -9.29 -1.76 28.15
C GLY A 56 -10.46 -1.13 27.38
N GLN A 57 -10.30 -0.93 26.05
CA GLN A 57 -11.26 -0.28 25.16
C GLN A 57 -11.76 -1.23 24.07
N SER A 58 -12.00 -2.51 24.42
CA SER A 58 -12.38 -3.54 23.44
C SER A 58 -13.69 -3.22 22.72
N GLU A 59 -14.67 -2.65 23.41
CA GLU A 59 -15.96 -2.26 22.81
C GLU A 59 -15.78 -1.15 21.76
N LEU A 60 -14.99 -0.13 22.05
CA LEU A 60 -14.66 0.93 21.10
C LEU A 60 -13.88 0.37 19.89
N ALA A 61 -12.96 -0.56 20.13
CA ALA A 61 -12.22 -1.21 19.04
C ALA A 61 -13.15 -1.97 18.08
N GLU A 62 -14.07 -2.79 18.61
CA GLU A 62 -15.04 -3.52 17.76
C GLU A 62 -16.01 -2.56 17.03
N GLN A 63 -16.39 -1.43 17.66
CA GLN A 63 -17.17 -0.40 16.97
C GLN A 63 -16.41 0.18 15.77
N ARG A 64 -15.12 0.51 15.92
CA ARG A 64 -14.29 1.03 14.84
C ARG A 64 -14.06 -0.01 13.74
N ILE A 65 -13.88 -1.27 14.10
CA ILE A 65 -13.78 -2.37 13.13
C ILE A 65 -15.08 -2.48 12.32
N ALA A 66 -16.23 -2.45 12.98
CA ALA A 66 -17.52 -2.52 12.28
C ALA A 66 -17.72 -1.34 11.31
N GLU A 67 -17.26 -0.13 11.65
CA GLU A 67 -17.28 1.04 10.76
C GLU A 67 -16.39 0.81 9.52
N LEU A 68 -15.17 0.26 9.70
CA LEU A 68 -14.25 -0.06 8.61
C LEU A 68 -14.81 -1.16 7.70
N GLU A 69 -15.31 -2.25 8.28
CA GLU A 69 -15.92 -3.36 7.52
C GLU A 69 -17.13 -2.89 6.72
N LYS A 70 -17.98 -2.04 7.31
CA LYS A 70 -19.12 -1.44 6.63
C LYS A 70 -18.66 -0.57 5.45
N GLY A 71 -17.68 0.33 5.66
CA GLY A 71 -17.17 1.19 4.60
C GLY A 71 -16.55 0.40 3.44
N LYS A 72 -15.77 -0.65 3.76
CA LYS A 72 -15.25 -1.58 2.75
C LYS A 72 -16.39 -2.22 1.95
N LYS A 73 -17.39 -2.77 2.65
CA LYS A 73 -18.54 -3.42 2.01
C LYS A 73 -19.33 -2.47 1.11
N GLU A 74 -19.56 -1.22 1.51
CA GLU A 74 -20.26 -0.22 0.71
C GLU A 74 -19.55 0.08 -0.63
N ILE A 75 -18.24 -0.12 -0.69
CA ILE A 75 -17.44 0.00 -1.90
C ILE A 75 -17.56 -1.30 -2.71
N THR A 76 -17.25 -2.44 -2.08
CA THR A 76 -17.19 -3.73 -2.79
C THR A 76 -18.55 -4.19 -3.33
N ASP A 77 -19.67 -3.82 -2.70
CA ASP A 77 -21.02 -4.15 -3.20
C ASP A 77 -21.37 -3.46 -4.55
N LYS A 78 -20.55 -2.52 -5.00
CA LYS A 78 -20.76 -1.77 -6.24
C LYS A 78 -19.76 -2.12 -7.34
N LEU A 79 -18.84 -3.05 -7.06
CA LEU A 79 -17.85 -3.46 -8.06
C LEU A 79 -18.55 -4.01 -9.30
N PRO A 80 -18.13 -3.61 -10.49
CA PRO A 80 -18.60 -4.20 -11.72
C PRO A 80 -18.05 -5.63 -11.89
N ASP A 81 -18.69 -6.41 -12.73
CA ASP A 81 -18.22 -7.76 -13.11
C ASP A 81 -17.33 -7.61 -14.36
N ASP A 82 -16.09 -7.16 -14.16
CA ASP A 82 -15.07 -6.99 -15.21
C ASP A 82 -13.71 -7.47 -14.73
N ASP A 83 -12.84 -7.84 -15.68
CA ASP A 83 -11.49 -8.37 -15.45
C ASP A 83 -10.46 -7.26 -15.72
N ILE A 84 -10.27 -6.33 -14.79
CA ILE A 84 -9.25 -5.29 -14.88
C ILE A 84 -7.91 -5.79 -14.33
N SER A 85 -6.88 -5.75 -15.15
CA SER A 85 -5.51 -6.11 -14.76
C SER A 85 -4.67 -4.87 -14.41
N VAL A 86 -3.81 -5.02 -13.39
CA VAL A 86 -2.96 -3.93 -12.90
C VAL A 86 -1.51 -4.39 -12.69
N VAL A 87 -0.57 -3.48 -12.88
CA VAL A 87 0.78 -3.61 -12.33
C VAL A 87 0.99 -2.52 -11.30
N ILE A 88 1.56 -2.88 -10.14
CA ILE A 88 1.82 -1.93 -9.06
C ILE A 88 3.32 -1.69 -8.98
N LEU A 89 3.76 -0.52 -9.43
CA LEU A 89 5.17 -0.13 -9.40
C LEU A 89 5.53 0.52 -8.06
N TYR A 90 6.70 0.18 -7.56
CA TYR A 90 7.34 0.86 -6.43
C TYR A 90 8.57 1.61 -6.92
N VAL A 91 8.48 2.93 -6.88
CA VAL A 91 9.50 3.83 -7.44
C VAL A 91 10.25 4.54 -6.32
N THR A 92 11.55 4.44 -6.36
CA THR A 92 12.47 5.22 -5.52
C THR A 92 13.37 6.06 -6.42
N SER A 93 14.14 6.98 -5.86
CA SER A 93 15.14 7.74 -6.61
C SER A 93 16.25 6.87 -7.24
N LYS A 94 16.33 5.57 -6.88
CA LYS A 94 17.43 4.67 -7.29
C LYS A 94 16.99 3.38 -7.94
N SER A 95 15.74 2.97 -7.77
CA SER A 95 15.26 1.66 -8.20
C SER A 95 13.78 1.67 -8.53
N LEU A 96 13.42 0.73 -9.39
CA LEU A 96 12.05 0.37 -9.74
C LEU A 96 11.85 -1.10 -9.38
N ALA A 97 10.75 -1.41 -8.71
CA ALA A 97 10.34 -2.77 -8.36
C ALA A 97 8.83 -2.92 -8.57
N VAL A 98 8.32 -4.13 -8.51
CA VAL A 98 6.88 -4.42 -8.60
C VAL A 98 6.37 -4.87 -7.23
N LYS A 99 5.23 -4.33 -6.81
CA LYS A 99 4.56 -4.70 -5.55
C LYS A 99 3.75 -5.97 -5.73
N LEU A 100 3.86 -6.86 -4.74
CA LEU A 100 3.10 -8.10 -4.63
C LEU A 100 1.78 -7.88 -3.87
N ASP A 101 0.93 -8.90 -3.86
CA ASP A 101 -0.38 -8.90 -3.19
C ASP A 101 -0.28 -8.68 -1.66
N ASN A 102 0.85 -9.02 -1.07
CA ASN A 102 1.12 -8.82 0.36
C ASN A 102 1.61 -7.41 0.71
N SER A 103 1.45 -6.44 -0.18
CA SER A 103 1.63 -5.00 0.07
C SER A 103 0.28 -4.32 0.30
N ILE A 104 0.27 -3.12 0.89
CA ILE A 104 -0.97 -2.35 1.09
C ILE A 104 -1.70 -2.14 -0.25
N ALA A 105 -0.99 -1.73 -1.30
CA ALA A 105 -1.59 -1.53 -2.61
C ALA A 105 -2.08 -2.84 -3.24
N GLY A 106 -1.34 -3.94 -3.05
CA GLY A 106 -1.74 -5.26 -3.52
C GLY A 106 -2.96 -5.82 -2.79
N ASP A 107 -3.03 -5.66 -1.46
CA ASP A 107 -4.22 -6.05 -0.67
C ASP A 107 -5.46 -5.27 -1.11
N ILE A 108 -5.31 -3.95 -1.34
CA ILE A 108 -6.41 -3.12 -1.83
C ILE A 108 -6.83 -3.50 -3.25
N ALA A 109 -5.88 -3.78 -4.14
CA ALA A 109 -6.19 -4.29 -5.47
C ALA A 109 -7.00 -5.60 -5.39
N GLY A 110 -6.59 -6.53 -4.53
CA GLY A 110 -7.33 -7.77 -4.26
C GLY A 110 -8.73 -7.55 -3.67
N ILE A 111 -8.91 -6.57 -2.76
CA ILE A 111 -10.23 -6.19 -2.23
C ILE A 111 -11.14 -5.66 -3.34
N LEU A 112 -10.59 -4.96 -4.33
CA LEU A 112 -11.31 -4.43 -5.49
C LEU A 112 -11.40 -5.42 -6.65
N GLU A 113 -11.02 -6.69 -6.43
CA GLU A 113 -11.06 -7.76 -7.42
C GLU A 113 -10.23 -7.47 -8.70
N LEU A 114 -9.20 -6.59 -8.57
CA LEU A 114 -8.29 -6.30 -9.66
C LEU A 114 -7.22 -7.41 -9.78
N ASP A 115 -6.91 -7.81 -11.02
CA ASP A 115 -5.86 -8.80 -11.29
C ASP A 115 -4.46 -8.14 -11.24
N ASN A 116 -3.76 -8.30 -10.13
CA ASN A 116 -2.36 -7.88 -10.03
C ASN A 116 -1.48 -8.88 -10.82
N ILE A 117 -0.95 -8.47 -11.97
CA ILE A 117 -0.11 -9.34 -12.81
C ILE A 117 1.11 -9.91 -12.09
N ALA A 118 1.50 -9.34 -10.94
CA ALA A 118 2.58 -9.85 -10.10
C ALA A 118 2.10 -10.90 -9.06
N SER A 119 0.80 -11.25 -9.06
CA SER A 119 0.27 -12.27 -8.16
C SER A 119 0.99 -13.60 -8.33
N GLY A 120 1.40 -14.20 -7.21
CA GLY A 120 2.11 -15.48 -7.19
C GLY A 120 3.58 -15.43 -7.61
N LEU A 121 4.13 -14.27 -7.99
CA LEU A 121 5.57 -14.15 -8.25
C LEU A 121 6.39 -14.26 -6.96
N ALA A 122 7.62 -14.73 -7.10
CA ALA A 122 8.53 -14.84 -5.96
C ALA A 122 9.00 -13.45 -5.50
N PRO A 123 9.01 -13.18 -4.18
CA PRO A 123 9.54 -11.92 -3.66
C PRO A 123 11.06 -11.84 -3.88
N ASP A 124 11.60 -10.62 -3.97
CA ASP A 124 13.04 -10.37 -4.11
C ASP A 124 13.85 -10.88 -2.91
N THR A 125 13.26 -10.86 -1.71
CA THR A 125 13.78 -11.49 -0.50
C THR A 125 12.63 -12.06 0.33
N VAL A 126 12.94 -13.04 1.19
CA VAL A 126 11.94 -13.69 2.05
C VAL A 126 11.19 -12.65 2.90
N GLY A 127 9.87 -12.62 2.75
CA GLY A 127 9.00 -11.69 3.47
C GLY A 127 8.92 -10.28 2.88
N SER A 128 9.54 -10.03 1.73
CA SER A 128 9.37 -8.77 1.00
C SER A 128 7.97 -8.63 0.40
N GLU A 129 7.58 -7.39 0.16
CA GLU A 129 6.35 -7.03 -0.57
C GLU A 129 6.63 -6.67 -2.03
N THR A 130 7.86 -6.87 -2.48
CA THR A 130 8.30 -6.56 -3.84
C THR A 130 8.94 -7.74 -4.52
N THR A 131 8.84 -7.75 -5.85
CA THR A 131 9.61 -8.60 -6.76
C THR A 131 10.44 -7.72 -7.68
N PRO A 132 11.60 -8.20 -8.20
CA PRO A 132 12.36 -7.45 -9.20
C PRO A 132 11.50 -7.09 -10.42
N LEU A 133 11.75 -5.92 -10.98
CA LEU A 133 11.09 -5.51 -12.22
C LEU A 133 11.59 -6.38 -13.38
N ASP A 134 10.65 -6.99 -14.11
CA ASP A 134 10.85 -7.62 -15.41
C ASP A 134 9.96 -6.91 -16.43
N ILE A 135 10.56 -6.05 -17.25
CA ILE A 135 9.80 -5.25 -18.22
C ILE A 135 9.25 -6.14 -19.37
N GLU A 136 9.94 -7.21 -19.75
CA GLU A 136 9.46 -8.11 -20.80
C GLU A 136 8.19 -8.83 -20.34
N TYR A 137 8.16 -9.25 -19.07
CA TYR A 137 6.97 -9.83 -18.45
C TYR A 137 5.80 -8.83 -18.41
N ILE A 138 6.05 -7.56 -18.05
CA ILE A 138 5.00 -6.53 -18.01
C ILE A 138 4.46 -6.26 -19.42
N VAL A 139 5.33 -6.19 -20.43
CA VAL A 139 4.93 -6.02 -21.84
C VAL A 139 4.11 -7.21 -22.33
N GLU A 140 4.49 -8.46 -21.96
CA GLU A 140 3.74 -9.67 -22.32
C GLU A 140 2.34 -9.69 -21.69
N LYS A 141 2.23 -9.24 -20.41
CA LYS A 141 0.97 -9.19 -19.67
C LYS A 141 0.08 -8.02 -20.08
N ASP A 142 0.67 -6.94 -20.53
CA ASP A 142 0.01 -5.70 -20.99
C ASP A 142 -1.15 -5.24 -20.07
N PRO A 143 -0.87 -4.89 -18.82
CA PRO A 143 -1.91 -4.57 -17.84
C PRO A 143 -2.74 -3.35 -18.26
N ASP A 144 -4.02 -3.32 -17.83
CA ASP A 144 -4.95 -2.23 -18.12
C ASP A 144 -4.55 -0.93 -17.44
N TYR A 145 -3.97 -0.99 -16.26
CA TYR A 145 -3.49 0.17 -15.49
C TYR A 145 -2.11 -0.05 -14.90
N VAL A 146 -1.35 1.04 -14.82
CA VAL A 146 -0.10 1.13 -14.04
C VAL A 146 -0.37 1.96 -12.78
N LEU A 147 -0.31 1.31 -11.61
CA LEU A 147 -0.42 1.96 -10.33
C LEU A 147 0.98 2.26 -9.80
N VAL A 148 1.24 3.49 -9.35
CA VAL A 148 2.57 3.91 -8.91
C VAL A 148 2.54 4.24 -7.41
N THR A 149 3.36 3.54 -6.64
CA THR A 149 3.71 3.91 -5.25
C THR A 149 5.14 4.44 -5.23
N THR A 150 5.42 5.46 -4.42
CA THR A 150 6.74 6.09 -4.39
C THR A 150 7.13 6.58 -3.00
N MET A 151 8.43 6.55 -2.70
CA MET A 151 9.02 7.21 -1.51
C MET A 151 9.47 8.65 -1.77
N ILE A 152 9.31 9.17 -2.98
CA ILE A 152 9.70 10.53 -3.34
C ILE A 152 8.66 11.48 -2.76
N SER A 153 9.08 12.40 -1.89
CA SER A 153 8.17 13.24 -1.09
C SER A 153 7.41 14.29 -1.90
N SER A 154 7.98 14.72 -3.03
CA SER A 154 7.35 15.67 -3.94
C SER A 154 6.62 14.91 -5.04
N ASN A 155 5.33 15.15 -5.21
CA ASN A 155 4.54 14.52 -6.27
C ASN A 155 5.04 14.89 -7.66
N GLU A 156 5.46 16.14 -7.87
CA GLU A 156 6.04 16.61 -9.12
C GLU A 156 7.36 15.89 -9.43
N GLU A 157 8.24 15.76 -8.43
CA GLU A 157 9.50 15.04 -8.57
C GLU A 157 9.26 13.53 -8.77
N ALA A 158 8.28 12.96 -8.07
CA ALA A 158 7.89 11.56 -8.24
C ALA A 158 7.42 11.29 -9.67
N LYS A 159 6.51 12.12 -10.18
CA LYS A 159 5.99 12.01 -11.54
C LYS A 159 7.11 12.13 -12.57
N LYS A 160 7.96 13.14 -12.44
CA LYS A 160 9.12 13.32 -13.31
C LYS A 160 10.06 12.13 -13.29
N THR A 161 10.36 11.58 -12.09
CA THR A 161 11.23 10.40 -11.96
C THR A 161 10.63 9.18 -12.66
N VAL A 162 9.32 8.96 -12.53
CA VAL A 162 8.62 7.86 -13.21
C VAL A 162 8.65 8.05 -14.73
N GLU A 163 8.37 9.26 -15.22
CA GLU A 163 8.43 9.59 -16.65
C GLU A 163 9.85 9.39 -17.21
N GLU A 164 10.88 9.79 -16.48
CA GLU A 164 12.28 9.55 -16.85
C GLU A 164 12.62 8.04 -16.89
N GLN A 165 12.10 7.25 -15.95
CA GLN A 165 12.25 5.79 -15.94
C GLN A 165 11.58 5.15 -17.17
N PHE A 166 10.35 5.57 -17.50
CA PHE A 166 9.66 5.08 -18.69
C PHE A 166 10.39 5.48 -19.97
N ALA A 167 10.87 6.71 -20.06
CA ALA A 167 11.64 7.16 -21.22
C ALA A 167 13.01 6.48 -21.36
N SER A 168 13.58 5.96 -20.27
CA SER A 168 14.91 5.32 -20.26
C SER A 168 14.93 3.95 -20.97
N ASN A 169 13.78 3.28 -21.08
CA ASN A 169 13.67 1.97 -21.73
C ASN A 169 12.49 1.99 -22.72
N PRO A 170 12.76 1.89 -24.05
CA PRO A 170 11.72 1.90 -25.07
C PRO A 170 10.64 0.82 -24.92
N ALA A 171 10.91 -0.28 -24.21
CA ALA A 171 9.94 -1.34 -23.98
C ALA A 171 8.69 -0.84 -23.24
N TRP A 172 8.81 0.20 -22.38
CA TRP A 172 7.67 0.81 -21.71
C TRP A 172 6.65 1.39 -22.68
N SER A 173 7.07 1.89 -23.84
CA SER A 173 6.13 2.42 -24.84
C SER A 173 5.24 1.34 -25.48
N SER A 174 5.56 0.08 -25.29
CA SER A 174 4.76 -1.06 -25.76
C SER A 174 3.67 -1.46 -24.75
N VAL A 175 3.65 -0.89 -23.55
CA VAL A 175 2.59 -1.10 -22.55
C VAL A 175 1.45 -0.12 -22.84
N ASN A 176 0.28 -0.65 -23.22
CA ASN A 176 -0.86 0.17 -23.63
C ASN A 176 -1.32 1.14 -22.54
N ALA A 177 -1.31 0.72 -21.27
CA ALA A 177 -1.64 1.59 -20.14
C ALA A 177 -0.79 2.87 -20.09
N ILE A 178 0.49 2.78 -20.44
CA ILE A 178 1.38 3.95 -20.45
C ILE A 178 1.10 4.85 -21.65
N SER A 179 0.97 4.26 -22.85
CA SER A 179 0.72 5.01 -24.08
C SER A 179 -0.65 5.72 -24.07
N GLU A 180 -1.62 5.19 -23.37
CA GLU A 180 -2.98 5.73 -23.21
C GLU A 180 -3.16 6.59 -21.95
N GLY A 181 -2.11 6.79 -21.15
CA GLY A 181 -2.13 7.63 -19.96
C GLY A 181 -2.86 7.02 -18.76
N ARG A 182 -3.07 5.69 -18.74
CA ARG A 182 -3.68 4.97 -17.61
C ARG A 182 -2.64 4.65 -16.52
N VAL A 183 -1.95 5.70 -16.07
CA VAL A 183 -0.95 5.66 -15.00
C VAL A 183 -1.49 6.44 -13.80
N ILE A 184 -1.72 5.75 -12.69
CA ILE A 184 -2.32 6.31 -11.48
C ILE A 184 -1.25 6.40 -10.39
N TYR A 185 -1.03 7.61 -9.86
CA TYR A 185 -0.12 7.84 -8.73
C TYR A 185 -0.90 7.70 -7.42
N LEU A 186 -0.50 6.72 -6.62
CA LEU A 186 -1.17 6.40 -5.36
C LEU A 186 -0.61 7.26 -4.22
N PRO A 187 -1.45 7.95 -3.42
CA PRO A 187 -1.02 8.80 -2.32
C PRO A 187 -0.20 8.04 -1.26
N GLN A 188 0.98 8.55 -0.93
CA GLN A 188 1.90 7.92 0.04
C GLN A 188 1.24 7.69 1.40
N GLN A 189 0.43 8.62 1.85
CA GLN A 189 -0.26 8.56 3.14
C GLN A 189 -1.16 7.31 3.27
N TYR A 190 -1.68 6.81 2.16
CA TYR A 190 -2.54 5.62 2.14
C TYR A 190 -1.77 4.34 1.82
N TYR A 191 -0.84 4.39 0.88
CA TYR A 191 -0.26 3.19 0.28
C TYR A 191 1.20 2.91 0.65
N LEU A 192 1.84 3.85 1.37
CA LEU A 192 3.23 3.69 1.80
C LEU A 192 3.40 3.74 3.31
N TYR A 193 2.76 4.71 3.99
CA TYR A 193 3.00 4.97 5.40
C TYR A 193 2.02 4.26 6.34
N ASN A 194 1.24 3.31 5.85
CA ASN A 194 0.23 2.60 6.59
C ASN A 194 -1.12 3.37 6.63
N ALA A 195 -2.06 2.89 5.87
CA ALA A 195 -3.41 3.47 5.81
C ALA A 195 -4.12 3.43 7.18
N GLY A 196 -3.85 2.39 8.02
CA GLY A 196 -4.42 2.27 9.36
C GLY A 196 -5.93 2.56 9.38
N PRO A 197 -6.39 3.56 10.17
CA PRO A 197 -7.80 3.92 10.23
C PRO A 197 -8.36 4.51 8.91
N TYR A 198 -7.49 4.93 7.99
CA TYR A 198 -7.85 5.45 6.66
C TYR A 198 -7.83 4.39 5.56
N TYR A 199 -7.86 3.11 5.94
CA TYR A 199 -7.79 2.02 4.96
C TYR A 199 -8.98 2.02 3.99
N VAL A 200 -10.18 2.39 4.47
CA VAL A 200 -11.37 2.54 3.62
C VAL A 200 -11.21 3.71 2.64
N ASP A 201 -10.57 4.81 3.06
CA ASP A 201 -10.28 5.94 2.17
C ASP A 201 -9.28 5.53 1.07
N ALA A 202 -8.30 4.68 1.41
CA ALA A 202 -7.39 4.10 0.42
C ALA A 202 -8.13 3.21 -0.60
N ILE A 203 -9.01 2.32 -0.14
CA ILE A 203 -9.85 1.49 -1.03
C ILE A 203 -10.69 2.38 -1.94
N LYS A 204 -11.35 3.40 -1.38
CA LYS A 204 -12.17 4.34 -2.12
C LYS A 204 -11.36 5.10 -3.17
N TYR A 205 -10.15 5.57 -2.83
CA TYR A 205 -9.27 6.27 -3.76
C TYR A 205 -8.95 5.41 -4.99
N MET A 206 -8.54 4.15 -4.78
CA MET A 206 -8.24 3.24 -5.90
C MET A 206 -9.50 2.93 -6.71
N ALA A 207 -10.65 2.68 -6.05
CA ALA A 207 -11.92 2.45 -6.73
C ALA A 207 -12.34 3.66 -7.59
N GLN A 208 -12.21 4.88 -7.09
CA GLN A 208 -12.49 6.11 -7.86
C GLN A 208 -11.53 6.28 -9.05
N SER A 209 -10.26 5.91 -8.86
CA SER A 209 -9.25 6.04 -9.91
C SER A 209 -9.46 5.05 -11.06
N ILE A 210 -9.96 3.85 -10.78
CA ILE A 210 -10.21 2.79 -11.78
C ILE A 210 -11.62 2.90 -12.37
N TYR A 211 -12.63 3.21 -11.52
CA TYR A 211 -14.04 3.22 -11.86
C TYR A 211 -14.71 4.57 -11.55
N PRO A 212 -14.27 5.70 -12.17
CA PRO A 212 -14.80 7.03 -11.86
C PRO A 212 -16.31 7.15 -12.15
N ASP A 213 -16.84 6.42 -13.12
CA ASP A 213 -18.26 6.41 -13.45
C ASP A 213 -19.15 5.81 -12.34
N ILE A 214 -18.57 4.94 -11.49
CA ILE A 214 -19.28 4.26 -10.39
C ILE A 214 -19.10 5.00 -9.07
N TYR A 215 -17.86 5.44 -8.77
CA TYR A 215 -17.51 5.99 -7.47
C TYR A 215 -17.29 7.51 -7.48
N GLY A 216 -17.41 8.16 -8.65
CA GLY A 216 -17.08 9.56 -8.83
C GLY A 216 -15.58 9.79 -9.02
N GLU A 217 -15.24 10.97 -9.52
CA GLU A 217 -13.84 11.36 -9.72
C GLU A 217 -13.10 11.51 -8.37
N VAL A 218 -11.79 11.28 -8.40
CA VAL A 218 -10.92 11.56 -7.27
C VAL A 218 -10.88 13.07 -7.06
N GLU A 219 -11.26 13.55 -5.88
CA GLU A 219 -10.95 14.92 -5.50
C GLU A 219 -9.43 15.05 -5.38
N GLU A 220 -8.82 15.96 -6.14
CA GLU A 220 -7.36 16.17 -6.12
C GLU A 220 -6.90 16.50 -4.69
N THR A 221 -6.29 15.51 -4.04
CA THR A 221 -5.65 15.62 -2.72
C THR A 221 -4.13 15.47 -2.84
N PHE A 222 -3.58 16.00 -3.90
CA PHE A 222 -2.13 16.08 -4.07
C PHE A 222 -1.62 17.49 -3.78
#